data_6e38769b8a220606619d3c12f9426ce6
#
_entry.id   6e38769b8a220606619d3c12f9426ce6
#
_cell.length_a   1.000
_cell.length_b   1.000
_cell.length_c   1.000
_cell.angle_alpha   90.00
_cell.angle_beta   90.00
_cell.angle_gamma   90.00
#
_symmetry.space_group_name_H-M   'P 1'
#
loop_
_entity.id
_entity.type
_entity.pdbx_description
1 polymer ?
#
loop_
_entity_poly.entity_id
_entity_poly.type
_entity_poly.pdbx_seq_one_letter_code
_entity_poly.pdbx_strand_id
1 'polypeptide(L)'
;MSIFLYIFIVFAFVISNVFQLFNSISIETQIMTSTFFIMLVGIPHGSLDHLLLPTQNFKSKLKFYISYLGLILLNLLVWNFSHIIGLVLFILISSYHFGESQLYKFNLKNKLITHFTYLCWGASVVFSFFFYNIEELVFLSNSFEDTRELLSNINLDLFSYLFFTSNIITLMLFAFFIYKFKIKANKIISELFFLFVIHLSSFLFPLLICFTLFFIILHSLPSLVNQYNHFKKVNNKFTLKDFIYLMAPYSLVSIMLLLFISFCSFTNIINYSVPLISIILISVITLPHSFIISKFNESLAL
;
A
#
# COMPACT_ATOMS: atom_id res chain seq x y z
N MET A 1 -5.42 -15.20 14.30
CA MET A 1 -4.59 -14.96 13.11
C MET A 1 -5.49 -14.83 11.90
N SER A 2 -5.19 -13.93 10.98
CA SER A 2 -5.99 -13.70 9.76
C SER A 2 -5.72 -14.82 8.75
N ILE A 3 -6.74 -15.28 8.01
CA ILE A 3 -6.59 -16.29 6.94
C ILE A 3 -5.60 -15.80 5.87
N PHE A 4 -5.54 -14.50 5.62
CA PHE A 4 -4.62 -13.91 4.67
C PHE A 4 -3.16 -14.08 5.04
N LEU A 5 -2.83 -14.11 6.36
CA LEU A 5 -1.48 -14.37 6.81
C LEU A 5 -1.07 -15.82 6.53
N TYR A 6 -1.97 -16.79 6.67
CA TYR A 6 -1.69 -18.18 6.29
C TYR A 6 -1.48 -18.30 4.78
N ILE A 7 -2.34 -17.67 3.97
CA ILE A 7 -2.20 -17.61 2.51
C ILE A 7 -0.84 -17.01 2.14
N PHE A 8 -0.47 -15.89 2.77
CA PHE A 8 0.82 -15.25 2.55
C PHE A 8 2.00 -16.19 2.84
N ILE A 9 1.99 -16.87 3.98
CA ILE A 9 3.05 -17.81 4.36
C ILE A 9 3.16 -18.96 3.35
N VAL A 10 2.02 -19.52 2.90
CA VAL A 10 2.01 -20.59 1.89
C VAL A 10 2.57 -20.09 0.56
N PHE A 11 2.16 -18.91 0.07
CA PHE A 11 2.69 -18.33 -1.16
C PHE A 11 4.17 -17.98 -1.03
N ALA A 12 4.60 -17.38 0.09
CA ALA A 12 6.00 -17.11 0.36
C ALA A 12 6.84 -18.39 0.35
N PHE A 13 6.35 -19.48 0.96
CA PHE A 13 7.02 -20.78 0.93
C PHE A 13 7.12 -21.35 -0.50
N VAL A 14 6.05 -21.31 -1.28
CA VAL A 14 6.07 -21.79 -2.68
C VAL A 14 7.07 -20.97 -3.51
N ILE A 15 7.04 -19.64 -3.40
CA ILE A 15 7.94 -18.76 -4.16
C ILE A 15 9.39 -18.97 -3.73
N SER A 16 9.66 -19.17 -2.42
CA SER A 16 11.02 -19.49 -1.94
C SER A 16 11.58 -20.76 -2.60
N ASN A 17 10.75 -21.80 -2.77
CA ASN A 17 11.17 -23.01 -3.49
C ASN A 17 11.44 -22.73 -4.98
N VAL A 18 10.64 -21.87 -5.63
CA VAL A 18 10.88 -21.46 -7.03
C VAL A 18 12.23 -20.73 -7.14
N PHE A 19 12.54 -19.81 -6.22
CA PHE A 19 13.85 -19.12 -6.20
C PHE A 19 15.02 -20.09 -6.01
N GLN A 20 14.86 -21.10 -5.16
CA GLN A 20 15.89 -22.14 -4.96
C GLN A 20 16.11 -22.99 -6.23
N LEU A 21 15.05 -23.30 -6.98
CA LEU A 21 15.15 -24.11 -8.21
C LEU A 21 15.81 -23.35 -9.37
N PHE A 22 15.61 -22.05 -9.47
CA PHE A 22 16.07 -21.24 -10.60
C PHE A 22 17.28 -20.36 -10.29
N ASN A 23 17.89 -20.49 -9.11
CA ASN A 23 19.04 -19.72 -8.60
C ASN A 23 18.85 -18.18 -8.57
N SER A 24 18.05 -17.60 -9.46
CA SER A 24 17.63 -16.21 -9.49
C SER A 24 16.48 -16.03 -10.49
N ILE A 25 15.59 -15.08 -10.22
CA ILE A 25 14.56 -14.67 -11.18
C ILE A 25 15.00 -13.32 -11.77
N SER A 26 15.01 -13.23 -13.12
CA SER A 26 15.43 -12.00 -13.79
C SER A 26 14.56 -10.80 -13.37
N ILE A 27 15.13 -9.61 -13.39
CA ILE A 27 14.44 -8.37 -13.00
C ILE A 27 13.22 -8.10 -13.89
N GLU A 28 13.31 -8.46 -15.18
CA GLU A 28 12.19 -8.33 -16.13
C GLU A 28 11.01 -9.20 -15.71
N THR A 29 11.28 -10.45 -15.31
CA THR A 29 10.26 -11.38 -14.83
C THR A 29 9.63 -10.87 -13.53
N GLN A 30 10.41 -10.29 -12.62
CA GLN A 30 9.91 -9.69 -11.40
C GLN A 30 9.00 -8.49 -11.70
N ILE A 31 9.42 -7.58 -12.60
CA ILE A 31 8.63 -6.42 -13.04
C ILE A 31 7.32 -6.89 -13.68
N MET A 32 7.37 -7.84 -14.62
CA MET A 32 6.18 -8.34 -15.31
C MET A 32 5.20 -8.98 -14.34
N THR A 33 5.70 -9.85 -13.45
CA THR A 33 4.86 -10.56 -12.47
C THR A 33 4.24 -9.57 -11.47
N SER A 34 5.04 -8.65 -10.94
CA SER A 34 4.56 -7.64 -10.01
C SER A 34 3.51 -6.72 -10.63
N THR A 35 3.77 -6.24 -11.85
CA THR A 35 2.84 -5.40 -12.59
C THR A 35 1.53 -6.13 -12.87
N PHE A 36 1.59 -7.40 -13.29
CA PHE A 36 0.41 -8.22 -13.54
C PHE A 36 -0.49 -8.34 -12.30
N PHE A 37 0.08 -8.69 -11.15
CA PHE A 37 -0.69 -8.84 -9.90
C PHE A 37 -1.19 -7.50 -9.36
N ILE A 38 -0.42 -6.42 -9.48
CA ILE A 38 -0.86 -5.08 -9.09
C ILE A 38 -2.04 -4.63 -9.97
N MET A 39 -2.01 -4.88 -11.27
CA MET A 39 -3.14 -4.58 -12.15
C MET A 39 -4.37 -5.42 -11.83
N LEU A 40 -4.18 -6.73 -11.53
CA LEU A 40 -5.28 -7.66 -11.31
C LEU A 40 -6.00 -7.45 -9.97
N VAL A 41 -5.29 -7.11 -8.91
CA VAL A 41 -5.82 -7.02 -7.53
C VAL A 41 -5.55 -5.66 -6.91
N GLY A 42 -4.36 -5.11 -7.13
CA GLY A 42 -3.93 -3.85 -6.54
C GLY A 42 -4.78 -2.67 -6.99
N ILE A 43 -4.93 -2.44 -8.31
CA ILE A 43 -5.76 -1.34 -8.84
C ILE A 43 -7.26 -1.53 -8.46
N PRO A 44 -7.85 -2.73 -8.60
CA PRO A 44 -9.24 -2.95 -8.25
C PRO A 44 -9.64 -2.59 -6.82
N HIS A 45 -8.75 -2.74 -5.82
CA HIS A 45 -9.13 -2.49 -4.43
C HIS A 45 -9.48 -1.03 -4.12
N GLY A 46 -9.00 -0.07 -4.94
CA GLY A 46 -9.35 1.36 -4.86
C GLY A 46 -10.48 1.80 -5.81
N SER A 47 -10.94 0.92 -6.71
CA SER A 47 -11.87 1.28 -7.78
C SER A 47 -13.27 1.72 -7.30
N LEU A 48 -13.68 1.27 -6.11
CA LEU A 48 -15.00 1.54 -5.53
C LEU A 48 -15.02 2.65 -4.47
N ASP A 49 -13.97 3.43 -4.31
CA ASP A 49 -13.87 4.50 -3.30
C ASP A 49 -15.09 5.41 -3.27
N HIS A 50 -15.63 5.75 -4.44
CA HIS A 50 -16.78 6.62 -4.60
C HIS A 50 -18.11 6.01 -4.09
N LEU A 51 -18.16 4.72 -3.82
CA LEU A 51 -19.32 3.99 -3.33
C LEU A 51 -19.22 3.61 -1.84
N LEU A 52 -18.03 3.71 -1.24
CA LEU A 52 -17.83 3.30 0.16
C LEU A 52 -18.41 4.28 1.18
N LEU A 53 -18.54 5.55 0.81
CA LEU A 53 -19.11 6.56 1.69
C LEU A 53 -20.56 6.86 1.29
N PRO A 54 -21.48 7.03 2.26
CA PRO A 54 -22.88 7.33 1.97
C PRO A 54 -23.02 8.73 1.36
N THR A 55 -23.28 8.79 0.06
CA THR A 55 -23.57 10.02 -0.67
C THR A 55 -25.04 10.04 -1.08
N GLN A 56 -25.89 10.64 -0.22
CA GLN A 56 -27.35 10.54 -0.37
C GLN A 56 -27.93 11.49 -1.42
N ASN A 57 -27.26 12.59 -1.75
CA ASN A 57 -27.78 13.61 -2.67
C ASN A 57 -26.69 14.11 -3.64
N PHE A 58 -27.12 14.82 -4.68
CA PHE A 58 -26.22 15.37 -5.72
C PHE A 58 -25.10 16.26 -5.14
N LYS A 59 -25.42 17.11 -4.15
CA LYS A 59 -24.42 18.00 -3.52
C LYS A 59 -23.33 17.21 -2.79
N SER A 60 -23.69 16.13 -2.09
CA SER A 60 -22.67 15.29 -1.41
C SER A 60 -21.80 14.52 -2.39
N LYS A 61 -22.36 14.04 -3.51
CA LYS A 61 -21.60 13.42 -4.61
C LYS A 61 -20.65 14.42 -5.24
N LEU A 62 -21.12 15.63 -5.58
CA LEU A 62 -20.28 16.67 -6.18
C LEU A 62 -19.14 17.07 -5.23
N LYS A 63 -19.43 17.25 -3.94
CA LYS A 63 -18.40 17.54 -2.92
C LYS A 63 -17.37 16.41 -2.84
N PHE A 64 -17.79 15.14 -2.92
CA PHE A 64 -16.89 14.00 -2.95
C PHE A 64 -15.91 14.09 -4.14
N TYR A 65 -16.45 14.25 -5.36
CA TYR A 65 -15.61 14.30 -6.56
C TYR A 65 -14.68 15.51 -6.59
N ILE A 66 -15.15 16.69 -6.18
CA ILE A 66 -14.30 17.89 -6.08
C ILE A 66 -13.17 17.66 -5.07
N SER A 67 -13.45 17.07 -3.91
CA SER A 67 -12.44 16.79 -2.91
C SER A 67 -11.44 15.73 -3.38
N TYR A 68 -11.92 14.66 -4.02
CA TYR A 68 -11.10 13.56 -4.54
C TYR A 68 -10.15 14.05 -5.64
N LEU A 69 -10.69 14.75 -6.64
CA LEU A 69 -9.91 15.33 -7.74
C LEU A 69 -9.00 16.47 -7.25
N GLY A 70 -9.43 17.24 -6.27
CA GLY A 70 -8.61 18.27 -5.63
C GLY A 70 -7.38 17.71 -4.94
N LEU A 71 -7.52 16.56 -4.25
CA LEU A 71 -6.38 15.85 -3.63
C LEU A 71 -5.44 15.27 -4.68
N ILE A 72 -5.97 14.73 -5.79
CA ILE A 72 -5.17 14.28 -6.95
C ILE A 72 -4.34 15.45 -7.49
N LEU A 73 -4.99 16.57 -7.78
CA LEU A 73 -4.32 17.76 -8.33
C LEU A 73 -3.27 18.32 -7.37
N LEU A 74 -3.60 18.40 -6.08
CA LEU A 74 -2.66 18.84 -5.05
C LEU A 74 -1.41 17.97 -5.03
N ASN A 75 -1.57 16.65 -5.06
CA ASN A 75 -0.43 15.72 -5.05
C ASN A 75 0.40 15.83 -6.34
N LEU A 76 -0.24 15.97 -7.51
CA LEU A 76 0.46 16.24 -8.77
C LEU A 76 1.27 17.56 -8.70
N LEU A 77 0.72 18.61 -8.10
CA LEU A 77 1.43 19.88 -7.92
C LEU A 77 2.64 19.70 -6.99
N VAL A 78 2.53 18.91 -5.93
CA VAL A 78 3.67 18.59 -5.04
C VAL A 78 4.77 17.85 -5.82
N TRP A 79 4.43 16.84 -6.61
CA TRP A 79 5.40 16.12 -7.45
C TRP A 79 6.06 17.03 -8.48
N ASN A 80 5.29 17.93 -9.11
CA ASN A 80 5.83 18.91 -10.07
C ASN A 80 6.73 19.94 -9.39
N PHE A 81 6.45 20.31 -8.14
CA PHE A 81 7.29 21.25 -7.37
C PHE A 81 8.61 20.61 -6.94
N SER A 82 8.56 19.38 -6.43
CA SER A 82 9.75 18.62 -5.99
C SER A 82 9.46 17.12 -5.94
N HIS A 83 10.19 16.35 -6.74
CA HIS A 83 10.11 14.88 -6.73
C HIS A 83 10.47 14.27 -5.36
N ILE A 84 11.42 14.89 -4.63
CA ILE A 84 11.81 14.44 -3.28
C ILE A 84 10.65 14.64 -2.31
N ILE A 85 10.01 15.81 -2.30
CA ILE A 85 8.87 16.09 -1.41
C ILE A 85 7.70 15.16 -1.77
N GLY A 86 7.45 14.94 -3.06
CA GLY A 86 6.45 13.99 -3.54
C GLY A 86 6.70 12.58 -3.04
N LEU A 87 7.95 12.10 -3.13
CA LEU A 87 8.34 10.78 -2.64
C LEU A 87 8.21 10.65 -1.13
N VAL A 88 8.67 11.64 -0.37
CA VAL A 88 8.53 11.66 1.11
C VAL A 88 7.06 11.63 1.50
N LEU A 89 6.23 12.45 0.88
CA LEU A 89 4.77 12.46 1.13
C LEU A 89 4.15 11.11 0.79
N PHE A 90 4.52 10.50 -0.34
CA PHE A 90 4.06 9.17 -0.72
C PHE A 90 4.42 8.10 0.32
N ILE A 91 5.66 8.08 0.79
CA ILE A 91 6.13 7.13 1.82
C ILE A 91 5.34 7.33 3.13
N LEU A 92 5.13 8.58 3.56
CA LEU A 92 4.38 8.89 4.78
C LEU A 92 2.91 8.47 4.69
N ILE A 93 2.25 8.78 3.58
CA ILE A 93 0.85 8.42 3.35
C ILE A 93 0.70 6.89 3.26
N SER A 94 1.58 6.22 2.52
CA SER A 94 1.57 4.77 2.39
C SER A 94 1.81 4.08 3.73
N SER A 95 2.78 4.56 4.52
CA SER A 95 3.04 4.06 5.86
C SER A 95 1.82 4.20 6.76
N TYR A 96 1.22 5.39 6.79
CA TYR A 96 0.00 5.62 7.56
C TYR A 96 -1.13 4.69 7.12
N HIS A 97 -1.39 4.62 5.82
CA HIS A 97 -2.47 3.84 5.21
C HIS A 97 -2.33 2.32 5.47
N PHE A 98 -1.13 1.76 5.34
CA PHE A 98 -0.88 0.35 5.64
C PHE A 98 -1.07 0.04 7.13
N GLY A 99 -0.55 0.91 8.00
CA GLY A 99 -0.73 0.75 9.44
C GLY A 99 -2.18 0.89 9.88
N GLU A 100 -2.92 1.86 9.35
CA GLU A 100 -4.35 2.01 9.62
C GLU A 100 -5.14 0.80 9.14
N SER A 101 -4.93 0.35 7.91
CA SER A 101 -5.62 -0.82 7.35
C SER A 101 -5.44 -2.08 8.20
N GLN A 102 -4.30 -2.23 8.85
CA GLN A 102 -4.02 -3.37 9.73
C GLN A 102 -4.58 -3.18 11.14
N LEU A 103 -4.40 -1.98 11.71
CA LEU A 103 -4.60 -1.76 13.15
C LEU A 103 -5.91 -1.02 13.51
N TYR A 104 -6.75 -0.63 12.55
CA TYR A 104 -7.98 0.15 12.84
C TYR A 104 -8.91 -0.50 13.88
N LYS A 105 -8.91 -1.83 13.97
CA LYS A 105 -9.70 -2.61 14.96
C LYS A 105 -9.21 -2.49 16.41
N PHE A 106 -8.02 -1.94 16.62
CA PHE A 106 -7.51 -1.72 18.00
C PHE A 106 -8.28 -0.64 18.74
N ASN A 107 -8.90 0.31 18.03
CA ASN A 107 -9.79 1.36 18.53
C ASN A 107 -9.41 1.91 19.92
N LEU A 108 -8.22 2.52 20.00
CA LEU A 108 -7.73 3.13 21.22
C LEU A 108 -8.50 4.43 21.50
N LYS A 109 -8.83 4.68 22.78
CA LYS A 109 -9.54 5.91 23.18
C LYS A 109 -8.78 7.20 22.82
N ASN A 110 -7.45 7.14 22.76
CA ASN A 110 -6.61 8.28 22.41
C ASN A 110 -6.30 8.27 20.90
N LYS A 111 -6.98 9.15 20.15
CA LYS A 111 -6.83 9.25 18.70
C LYS A 111 -5.40 9.57 18.26
N LEU A 112 -4.69 10.47 18.97
CA LEU A 112 -3.31 10.87 18.62
C LEU A 112 -2.37 9.66 18.67
N ILE A 113 -2.42 8.90 19.77
CA ILE A 113 -1.59 7.70 19.95
C ILE A 113 -1.96 6.65 18.89
N THR A 114 -3.24 6.51 18.57
CA THR A 114 -3.72 5.58 17.54
C THR A 114 -3.13 5.92 16.17
N HIS A 115 -3.26 7.16 15.72
CA HIS A 115 -2.73 7.59 14.42
C HIS A 115 -1.21 7.52 14.35
N PHE A 116 -0.53 7.87 15.43
CA PHE A 116 0.92 7.73 15.54
C PHE A 116 1.36 6.26 15.45
N THR A 117 0.60 5.35 16.06
CA THR A 117 0.87 3.90 15.96
C THR A 117 0.69 3.39 14.54
N TYR A 118 -0.35 3.84 13.84
CA TYR A 118 -0.55 3.49 12.43
C TYR A 118 0.66 3.89 11.61
N LEU A 119 1.13 5.14 11.77
CA LEU A 119 2.31 5.62 11.05
C LEU A 119 3.56 4.79 11.37
N CYS A 120 3.87 4.54 12.65
CA CYS A 120 5.06 3.81 13.05
C CYS A 120 5.04 2.35 12.58
N TRP A 121 3.90 1.67 12.74
CA TRP A 121 3.73 0.29 12.27
C TRP A 121 3.88 0.18 10.76
N GLY A 122 3.21 1.05 10.00
CA GLY A 122 3.33 1.04 8.55
C GLY A 122 4.72 1.47 8.07
N ALA A 123 5.37 2.41 8.75
CA ALA A 123 6.76 2.77 8.47
C ALA A 123 7.71 1.58 8.69
N SER A 124 7.51 0.79 9.76
CA SER A 124 8.25 -0.45 9.98
C SER A 124 8.13 -1.42 8.79
N VAL A 125 6.95 -1.53 8.20
CA VAL A 125 6.73 -2.36 7.00
C VAL A 125 7.41 -1.75 5.77
N VAL A 126 7.15 -0.48 5.46
CA VAL A 126 7.69 0.17 4.25
C VAL A 126 9.20 0.22 4.26
N PHE A 127 9.80 0.60 5.40
CA PHE A 127 11.27 0.65 5.51
C PHE A 127 11.92 -0.73 5.57
N SER A 128 11.18 -1.80 5.91
CA SER A 128 11.73 -3.16 5.78
C SER A 128 12.02 -3.53 4.31
N PHE A 129 11.17 -3.12 3.38
CA PHE A 129 11.40 -3.35 1.95
C PHE A 129 12.68 -2.67 1.47
N PHE A 130 12.92 -1.44 1.88
CA PHE A 130 14.12 -0.70 1.47
C PHE A 130 15.38 -1.18 2.21
N PHE A 131 15.30 -1.42 3.51
CA PHE A 131 16.44 -1.82 4.33
C PHE A 131 17.06 -3.15 3.87
N TYR A 132 16.22 -4.17 3.66
CA TYR A 132 16.71 -5.49 3.25
C TYR A 132 17.10 -5.57 1.76
N ASN A 133 16.61 -4.64 0.92
CA ASN A 133 16.82 -4.66 -0.53
C ASN A 133 17.46 -3.37 -1.06
N ILE A 134 18.34 -2.76 -0.26
CA ILE A 134 18.94 -1.47 -0.62
C ILE A 134 19.76 -1.55 -1.92
N GLU A 135 20.50 -2.64 -2.14
CA GLU A 135 21.30 -2.85 -3.34
C GLU A 135 20.43 -2.96 -4.59
N GLU A 136 19.29 -3.67 -4.49
CA GLU A 136 18.34 -3.80 -5.59
C GLU A 136 17.64 -2.45 -5.86
N LEU A 137 17.27 -1.69 -4.83
CA LEU A 137 16.73 -0.34 -4.97
C LEU A 137 17.69 0.56 -5.75
N VAL A 138 18.98 0.54 -5.40
CA VAL A 138 20.03 1.30 -6.10
C VAL A 138 20.19 0.82 -7.55
N PHE A 139 20.19 -0.48 -7.77
CA PHE A 139 20.27 -1.06 -9.11
C PHE A 139 19.10 -0.62 -10.00
N LEU A 140 17.86 -0.74 -9.50
CA LEU A 140 16.65 -0.33 -10.21
C LEU A 140 16.64 1.18 -10.50
N SER A 141 17.02 1.99 -9.52
CA SER A 141 17.04 3.46 -9.70
C SER A 141 18.08 3.91 -10.71
N ASN A 142 19.23 3.22 -10.81
CA ASN A 142 20.29 3.56 -11.76
C ASN A 142 19.93 3.24 -13.21
N SER A 143 18.86 2.50 -13.46
CA SER A 143 18.41 2.14 -14.81
C SER A 143 17.87 3.33 -15.61
N PHE A 144 17.46 4.42 -14.96
CA PHE A 144 16.95 5.64 -15.59
C PHE A 144 17.52 6.88 -14.92
N GLU A 145 17.74 7.94 -15.70
CA GLU A 145 18.39 9.16 -15.22
C GLU A 145 17.59 9.88 -14.13
N ASP A 146 16.28 10.01 -14.31
CA ASP A 146 15.38 10.68 -13.38
C ASP A 146 15.24 9.94 -12.03
N THR A 147 15.16 8.61 -12.05
CA THR A 147 15.12 7.82 -10.80
C THR A 147 16.48 7.79 -10.10
N ARG A 148 17.58 7.78 -10.86
CA ARG A 148 18.94 7.91 -10.33
C ARG A 148 19.14 9.26 -9.66
N GLU A 149 18.74 10.37 -10.32
CA GLU A 149 18.81 11.71 -9.75
C GLU A 149 17.96 11.80 -8.46
N LEU A 150 16.75 11.25 -8.48
CA LEU A 150 15.90 11.21 -7.29
C LEU A 150 16.57 10.51 -6.12
N LEU A 151 17.16 9.32 -6.32
CA LEU A 151 17.80 8.55 -5.25
C LEU A 151 19.12 9.16 -4.80
N SER A 152 19.91 9.76 -5.70
CA SER A 152 21.20 10.41 -5.37
C SER A 152 21.07 11.57 -4.38
N ASN A 153 19.89 12.17 -4.31
CA ASN A 153 19.56 13.24 -3.36
C ASN A 153 19.14 12.72 -1.97
N ILE A 154 19.11 11.40 -1.78
CA ILE A 154 18.71 10.76 -0.52
C ILE A 154 19.92 10.07 0.11
N ASN A 155 20.17 10.37 1.39
CA ASN A 155 21.14 9.59 2.15
C ASN A 155 20.58 8.19 2.39
N LEU A 156 21.23 7.15 1.84
CA LEU A 156 20.79 5.77 1.94
C LEU A 156 20.79 5.24 3.38
N ASP A 157 21.68 5.74 4.25
CA ASP A 157 21.69 5.38 5.67
C ASP A 157 20.40 5.78 6.38
N LEU A 158 19.68 6.77 5.84
CA LEU A 158 18.39 7.19 6.37
C LEU A 158 17.37 6.05 6.37
N PHE A 159 17.38 5.17 5.36
CA PHE A 159 16.49 4.01 5.33
C PHE A 159 16.75 3.06 6.50
N SER A 160 18.01 2.84 6.85
CA SER A 160 18.40 2.03 8.01
C SER A 160 17.94 2.68 9.31
N TYR A 161 18.18 3.99 9.50
CA TYR A 161 17.74 4.72 10.69
C TYR A 161 16.21 4.69 10.82
N LEU A 162 15.47 4.92 9.75
CA LEU A 162 14.01 4.90 9.76
C LEU A 162 13.46 3.49 10.00
N PHE A 163 14.11 2.45 9.47
CA PHE A 163 13.77 1.07 9.76
C PHE A 163 13.91 0.75 11.25
N PHE A 164 15.07 0.98 11.84
CA PHE A 164 15.29 0.68 13.27
C PHE A 164 14.41 1.54 14.19
N THR A 165 14.31 2.84 13.93
CA THR A 165 13.50 3.74 14.77
C THR A 165 12.02 3.41 14.72
N SER A 166 11.44 3.14 13.54
CA SER A 166 10.03 2.77 13.40
C SER A 166 9.72 1.44 14.10
N ASN A 167 10.62 0.46 14.02
CA ASN A 167 10.49 -0.81 14.73
C ASN A 167 10.56 -0.64 16.24
N ILE A 168 11.56 0.06 16.76
CA ILE A 168 11.72 0.30 18.20
C ILE A 168 10.49 1.04 18.75
N ILE A 169 10.05 2.09 18.08
CA ILE A 169 8.86 2.85 18.51
C ILE A 169 7.61 1.97 18.47
N THR A 170 7.44 1.15 17.45
CA THR A 170 6.29 0.21 17.35
C THR A 170 6.29 -0.78 18.51
N LEU A 171 7.44 -1.36 18.85
CA LEU A 171 7.58 -2.27 20.00
C LEU A 171 7.27 -1.55 21.33
N MET A 172 7.77 -0.33 21.52
CA MET A 172 7.49 0.48 22.69
C MET A 172 5.99 0.80 22.84
N LEU A 173 5.32 1.15 21.70
CA LEU A 173 3.89 1.41 21.68
C LEU A 173 3.08 0.16 22.01
N PHE A 174 3.45 -0.99 21.50
CA PHE A 174 2.78 -2.25 21.80
C PHE A 174 2.96 -2.66 23.28
N ALA A 175 4.15 -2.49 23.83
CA ALA A 175 4.39 -2.68 25.27
C ALA A 175 3.54 -1.71 26.11
N PHE A 176 3.49 -0.44 25.74
CA PHE A 176 2.65 0.56 26.36
C PHE A 176 1.15 0.20 26.30
N PHE A 177 0.67 -0.38 25.19
CA PHE A 177 -0.72 -0.80 25.05
C PHE A 177 -1.10 -1.94 25.98
N ILE A 178 -0.20 -2.91 26.18
CA ILE A 178 -0.39 -3.98 27.19
C ILE A 178 -0.48 -3.36 28.58
N TYR A 179 0.47 -2.49 28.93
CA TYR A 179 0.57 -1.91 30.26
C TYR A 179 -0.60 -0.93 30.56
N LYS A 180 -0.79 0.09 29.70
CA LYS A 180 -1.72 1.21 29.96
C LYS A 180 -3.17 0.90 29.59
N PHE A 181 -3.40 0.30 28.41
CA PHE A 181 -4.73 0.03 27.90
C PHE A 181 -5.21 -1.40 28.16
N LYS A 182 -4.37 -2.22 28.81
CA LYS A 182 -4.65 -3.62 29.13
C LYS A 182 -5.16 -4.42 27.91
N ILE A 183 -4.61 -4.12 26.73
CA ILE A 183 -4.88 -4.91 25.54
C ILE A 183 -4.33 -6.32 25.76
N LYS A 184 -5.13 -7.32 25.40
CA LYS A 184 -4.73 -8.74 25.56
C LYS A 184 -3.42 -8.99 24.82
N ALA A 185 -2.43 -9.54 25.53
CA ALA A 185 -1.10 -9.84 24.99
C ALA A 185 -1.18 -10.67 23.70
N ASN A 186 -2.12 -11.62 23.60
CA ASN A 186 -2.30 -12.44 22.40
C ASN A 186 -2.61 -11.61 21.13
N LYS A 187 -3.29 -10.46 21.25
CA LYS A 187 -3.52 -9.58 20.11
C LYS A 187 -2.21 -8.93 19.65
N ILE A 188 -1.41 -8.44 20.59
CA ILE A 188 -0.11 -7.82 20.31
C ILE A 188 0.88 -8.86 19.75
N ILE A 189 0.95 -10.04 20.33
CA ILE A 189 1.79 -11.15 19.84
C ILE A 189 1.40 -11.51 18.40
N SER A 190 0.11 -11.51 18.07
CA SER A 190 -0.37 -11.75 16.72
C SER A 190 0.11 -10.69 15.72
N GLU A 191 0.14 -9.41 16.12
CA GLU A 191 0.64 -8.31 15.28
C GLU A 191 2.17 -8.33 15.16
N LEU A 192 2.88 -8.69 16.23
CA LEU A 192 4.33 -8.86 16.18
C LEU A 192 4.71 -10.03 15.26
N PHE A 193 3.96 -11.12 15.30
CA PHE A 193 4.16 -12.24 14.37
C PHE A 193 3.87 -11.82 12.92
N PHE A 194 2.86 -11.00 12.71
CA PHE A 194 2.54 -10.46 11.39
C PHE A 194 3.71 -9.60 10.85
N LEU A 195 4.25 -8.68 11.66
CA LEU A 195 5.44 -7.90 11.31
C LEU A 195 6.65 -8.79 11.04
N PHE A 196 6.91 -9.77 11.90
CA PHE A 196 8.01 -10.71 11.72
C PHE A 196 7.94 -11.43 10.38
N VAL A 197 6.75 -11.91 9.97
CA VAL A 197 6.56 -12.60 8.68
C VAL A 197 6.82 -11.64 7.50
N ILE A 198 6.41 -10.36 7.60
CA ILE A 198 6.70 -9.37 6.56
C ILE A 198 8.21 -9.12 6.48
N HIS A 199 8.88 -8.89 7.61
CA HIS A 199 10.33 -8.66 7.64
C HIS A 199 11.11 -9.87 7.11
N LEU A 200 10.67 -11.09 7.47
CA LEU A 200 11.27 -12.31 6.95
C LEU A 200 11.11 -12.40 5.42
N SER A 201 9.93 -12.05 4.88
CA SER A 201 9.72 -12.04 3.43
C SER A 201 10.55 -10.96 2.74
N SER A 202 10.71 -9.78 3.36
CA SER A 202 11.56 -8.70 2.83
C SER A 202 13.03 -9.08 2.81
N PHE A 203 13.47 -9.90 3.76
CA PHE A 203 14.83 -10.46 3.81
C PHE A 203 15.05 -11.58 2.77
N LEU A 204 14.04 -12.42 2.51
CA LEU A 204 14.16 -13.60 1.65
C LEU A 204 13.94 -13.31 0.16
N PHE A 205 13.16 -12.28 -0.17
CA PHE A 205 12.75 -12.00 -1.54
C PHE A 205 13.22 -10.63 -2.02
N PRO A 206 13.45 -10.50 -3.34
CA PRO A 206 13.71 -9.21 -3.97
C PRO A 206 12.62 -8.17 -3.70
N LEU A 207 12.97 -6.90 -3.79
CA LEU A 207 12.13 -5.74 -3.47
C LEU A 207 10.73 -5.81 -4.11
N LEU A 208 10.70 -6.06 -5.41
CA LEU A 208 9.43 -6.09 -6.17
C LEU A 208 8.53 -7.25 -5.75
N ILE A 209 9.11 -8.41 -5.47
CA ILE A 209 8.36 -9.62 -5.09
C ILE A 209 7.83 -9.49 -3.66
N CYS A 210 8.68 -9.08 -2.69
CA CYS A 210 8.22 -8.95 -1.30
C CYS A 210 7.15 -7.86 -1.16
N PHE A 211 7.32 -6.71 -1.84
CA PHE A 211 6.30 -5.66 -1.88
C PHE A 211 4.99 -6.18 -2.50
N THR A 212 5.06 -6.87 -3.64
CA THR A 212 3.88 -7.39 -4.34
C THR A 212 3.12 -8.40 -3.48
N LEU A 213 3.82 -9.34 -2.84
CA LEU A 213 3.20 -10.30 -1.92
C LEU A 213 2.47 -9.61 -0.78
N PHE A 214 3.14 -8.66 -0.11
CA PHE A 214 2.51 -7.87 0.96
C PHE A 214 1.30 -7.10 0.44
N PHE A 215 1.48 -6.33 -0.64
CA PHE A 215 0.46 -5.44 -1.17
C PHE A 215 -0.79 -6.20 -1.63
N ILE A 216 -0.61 -7.33 -2.31
CA ILE A 216 -1.73 -8.11 -2.82
C ILE A 216 -2.41 -8.90 -1.69
N ILE A 217 -1.65 -9.71 -0.95
CA ILE A 217 -2.25 -10.71 -0.04
C ILE A 217 -2.61 -10.09 1.32
N LEU A 218 -1.77 -9.21 1.85
CA LEU A 218 -1.95 -8.70 3.21
C LEU A 218 -2.66 -7.34 3.26
N HIS A 219 -2.70 -6.59 2.14
CA HIS A 219 -3.34 -5.29 2.08
C HIS A 219 -4.57 -5.27 1.16
N SER A 220 -4.42 -5.55 -0.15
CA SER A 220 -5.50 -5.38 -1.13
C SER A 220 -6.62 -6.42 -0.99
N LEU A 221 -6.30 -7.71 -0.84
CA LEU A 221 -7.32 -8.75 -0.68
C LEU A 221 -8.17 -8.57 0.58
N PRO A 222 -7.61 -8.29 1.79
CA PRO A 222 -8.43 -7.97 2.95
C PRO A 222 -9.34 -6.76 2.74
N SER A 223 -8.85 -5.71 2.06
CA SER A 223 -9.65 -4.53 1.72
C SER A 223 -10.83 -4.89 0.82
N LEU A 224 -10.60 -5.63 -0.26
CA LEU A 224 -11.65 -6.11 -1.17
C LEU A 224 -12.70 -6.96 -0.45
N VAL A 225 -12.28 -7.86 0.44
CA VAL A 225 -13.21 -8.67 1.24
C VAL A 225 -14.04 -7.82 2.19
N ASN A 226 -13.44 -6.80 2.83
CA ASN A 226 -14.18 -5.86 3.69
C ASN A 226 -15.21 -5.05 2.88
N GLN A 227 -14.84 -4.57 1.68
CA GLN A 227 -15.74 -3.87 0.76
C GLN A 227 -16.89 -4.77 0.30
N TYR A 228 -16.60 -5.99 -0.15
CA TYR A 228 -17.62 -6.97 -0.52
C TYR A 228 -18.61 -7.23 0.62
N ASN A 229 -18.09 -7.47 1.84
CA ASN A 229 -18.93 -7.70 3.01
C ASN A 229 -19.78 -6.49 3.36
N HIS A 230 -19.29 -5.27 3.16
CA HIS A 230 -20.07 -4.04 3.32
C HIS A 230 -21.26 -4.01 2.37
N PHE A 231 -21.06 -4.21 1.06
CA PHE A 231 -22.16 -4.22 0.08
C PHE A 231 -23.14 -5.37 0.33
N LYS A 232 -22.64 -6.54 0.74
CA LYS A 232 -23.49 -7.67 1.09
C LYS A 232 -24.37 -7.42 2.34
N LYS A 233 -23.87 -6.64 3.31
CA LYS A 233 -24.70 -6.21 4.46
C LYS A 233 -25.81 -5.25 4.06
N VAL A 234 -25.55 -4.39 3.08
CA VAL A 234 -26.58 -3.44 2.55
C VAL A 234 -27.62 -4.18 1.72
N ASN A 235 -27.20 -5.20 0.96
CA ASN A 235 -28.10 -6.00 0.13
C ASN A 235 -27.75 -7.50 0.27
N ASN A 236 -28.57 -8.25 1.00
CA ASN A 236 -28.33 -9.68 1.25
C ASN A 236 -28.28 -10.56 -0.02
N LYS A 237 -28.85 -10.09 -1.13
CA LYS A 237 -28.82 -10.79 -2.43
C LYS A 237 -27.56 -10.49 -3.25
N PHE A 238 -26.72 -9.56 -2.77
CA PHE A 238 -25.49 -9.16 -3.46
C PHE A 238 -24.48 -10.31 -3.49
N THR A 239 -24.06 -10.70 -4.67
CA THR A 239 -23.16 -11.84 -4.91
C THR A 239 -21.76 -11.36 -5.24
N LEU A 240 -20.77 -12.27 -5.19
CA LEU A 240 -19.41 -11.98 -5.64
C LEU A 240 -19.37 -11.58 -7.12
N LYS A 241 -20.24 -12.14 -7.95
CA LYS A 241 -20.38 -11.78 -9.36
C LYS A 241 -20.81 -10.32 -9.53
N ASP A 242 -21.79 -9.87 -8.74
CA ASP A 242 -22.24 -8.47 -8.74
C ASP A 242 -21.12 -7.53 -8.30
N PHE A 243 -20.33 -7.92 -7.31
CA PHE A 243 -19.17 -7.15 -6.86
C PHE A 243 -18.11 -6.98 -7.96
N ILE A 244 -17.79 -8.06 -8.67
CA ILE A 244 -16.84 -8.02 -9.78
C ILE A 244 -17.37 -7.13 -10.91
N TYR A 245 -18.64 -7.26 -11.29
CA TYR A 245 -19.26 -6.41 -12.32
C TYR A 245 -19.31 -4.93 -11.92
N LEU A 246 -19.54 -4.63 -10.64
CA LEU A 246 -19.54 -3.27 -10.12
C LEU A 246 -18.13 -2.64 -10.21
N MET A 247 -17.10 -3.42 -9.91
CA MET A 247 -15.71 -2.99 -9.83
C MET A 247 -15.03 -2.90 -11.23
N ALA A 248 -15.37 -3.82 -12.13
CA ALA A 248 -14.68 -4.01 -13.40
C ALA A 248 -14.57 -2.74 -14.27
N PRO A 249 -15.62 -1.93 -14.51
CA PRO A 249 -15.51 -0.77 -15.40
C PRO A 249 -14.52 0.28 -14.85
N TYR A 250 -14.52 0.54 -13.56
CA TYR A 250 -13.61 1.50 -12.94
C TYR A 250 -12.16 0.99 -12.94
N SER A 251 -11.98 -0.30 -12.65
CA SER A 251 -10.66 -0.93 -12.69
C SER A 251 -10.10 -0.92 -14.11
N LEU A 252 -10.90 -1.25 -15.11
CA LEU A 252 -10.47 -1.25 -16.52
C LEU A 252 -10.08 0.15 -16.99
N VAL A 253 -10.87 1.17 -16.67
CA VAL A 253 -10.52 2.58 -17.00
C VAL A 253 -9.20 2.98 -16.35
N SER A 254 -9.00 2.64 -15.07
CA SER A 254 -7.74 2.95 -14.36
C SER A 254 -6.54 2.23 -14.97
N ILE A 255 -6.69 0.93 -15.32
CA ILE A 255 -5.63 0.15 -15.98
C ILE A 255 -5.32 0.72 -17.36
N MET A 256 -6.32 1.03 -18.16
CA MET A 256 -6.13 1.61 -19.52
C MET A 256 -5.44 2.98 -19.44
N LEU A 257 -5.81 3.82 -18.47
CA LEU A 257 -5.16 5.11 -18.24
C LEU A 257 -3.68 4.94 -17.87
N LEU A 258 -3.38 4.01 -16.95
CA LEU A 258 -2.01 3.71 -16.55
C LEU A 258 -1.18 3.21 -17.73
N LEU A 259 -1.70 2.28 -18.53
CA LEU A 259 -1.04 1.77 -19.72
C LEU A 259 -0.83 2.86 -20.76
N PHE A 260 -1.82 3.74 -20.98
CA PHE A 260 -1.71 4.86 -21.90
C PHE A 260 -0.61 5.86 -21.47
N ILE A 261 -0.57 6.23 -20.19
CA ILE A 261 0.46 7.15 -19.69
C ILE A 261 1.84 6.49 -19.74
N SER A 262 1.96 5.19 -19.43
CA SER A 262 3.21 4.44 -19.58
C SER A 262 3.67 4.37 -21.05
N PHE A 263 2.73 4.22 -21.98
CA PHE A 263 3.02 4.27 -23.42
C PHE A 263 3.52 5.67 -23.85
N CYS A 264 2.89 6.74 -23.36
CA CYS A 264 3.35 8.13 -23.63
C CYS A 264 4.77 8.37 -23.07
N SER A 265 5.10 7.80 -21.91
CA SER A 265 6.45 7.84 -21.36
C SER A 265 7.42 7.04 -22.24
N PHE A 266 7.06 5.82 -22.62
CA PHE A 266 7.90 4.97 -23.46
C PHE A 266 8.19 5.59 -24.84
N THR A 267 7.23 6.32 -25.42
CA THR A 267 7.37 7.03 -26.70
C THR A 267 7.99 8.43 -26.56
N ASN A 268 8.48 8.81 -25.38
CA ASN A 268 9.06 10.11 -25.07
C ASN A 268 8.12 11.30 -25.31
N ILE A 269 6.80 11.10 -25.30
CA ILE A 269 5.81 12.18 -25.26
C ILE A 269 5.82 12.84 -23.88
N ILE A 270 6.07 12.05 -22.84
CA ILE A 270 6.28 12.50 -21.47
C ILE A 270 7.74 12.27 -21.11
N ASN A 271 8.40 13.31 -20.60
CA ASN A 271 9.85 13.32 -20.29
C ASN A 271 10.20 12.63 -18.94
N TYR A 272 9.37 11.72 -18.46
CA TYR A 272 9.65 10.92 -17.27
C TYR A 272 9.76 9.44 -17.65
N SER A 273 10.64 8.71 -16.98
CA SER A 273 10.76 7.27 -17.15
C SER A 273 9.51 6.53 -16.67
N VAL A 274 9.25 5.34 -17.22
CA VAL A 274 8.11 4.50 -16.81
C VAL A 274 8.12 4.21 -15.29
N PRO A 275 9.27 3.89 -14.65
CA PRO A 275 9.30 3.72 -13.20
C PRO A 275 8.91 4.96 -12.41
N LEU A 276 9.47 6.12 -12.73
CA LEU A 276 9.15 7.36 -12.01
C LEU A 276 7.68 7.74 -12.18
N ILE A 277 7.15 7.68 -13.40
CA ILE A 277 5.74 8.00 -13.64
C ILE A 277 4.80 7.00 -12.96
N SER A 278 5.20 5.74 -12.84
CA SER A 278 4.42 4.72 -12.09
C SER A 278 4.35 5.05 -10.59
N ILE A 279 5.47 5.48 -10.01
CA ILE A 279 5.52 5.93 -8.60
C ILE A 279 4.62 7.17 -8.41
N ILE A 280 4.71 8.15 -9.31
CA ILE A 280 3.87 9.36 -9.28
C ILE A 280 2.38 8.98 -9.33
N LEU A 281 1.98 8.13 -10.29
CA LEU A 281 0.58 7.74 -10.48
C LEU A 281 0.02 6.98 -9.27
N ILE A 282 0.80 6.03 -8.72
CA ILE A 282 0.40 5.31 -7.51
C ILE A 282 0.26 6.29 -6.34
N SER A 283 1.24 7.19 -6.15
CA SER A 283 1.20 8.21 -5.10
C SER A 283 -0.03 9.10 -5.19
N VAL A 284 -0.33 9.58 -6.38
CA VAL A 284 -1.44 10.52 -6.64
C VAL A 284 -2.80 9.89 -6.32
N ILE A 285 -2.96 8.60 -6.61
CA ILE A 285 -4.20 7.87 -6.30
C ILE A 285 -4.23 7.47 -4.81
N THR A 286 -3.09 7.13 -4.21
CA THR A 286 -3.01 6.68 -2.81
C THR A 286 -3.51 7.74 -1.83
N LEU A 287 -3.25 9.02 -2.06
CA LEU A 287 -3.66 10.09 -1.15
C LEU A 287 -5.20 10.16 -0.94
N PRO A 288 -6.03 10.35 -1.99
CA PRO A 288 -7.47 10.37 -1.81
C PRO A 288 -8.03 9.01 -1.37
N HIS A 289 -7.48 7.89 -1.90
CA HIS A 289 -7.86 6.53 -1.50
C HIS A 289 -7.67 6.31 0.00
N SER A 290 -6.50 6.61 0.54
CA SER A 290 -6.19 6.49 1.97
C SER A 290 -7.21 7.26 2.83
N PHE A 291 -7.59 8.48 2.42
CA PHE A 291 -8.58 9.28 3.13
C PHE A 291 -9.98 8.66 3.12
N ILE A 292 -10.39 8.04 2.01
CA ILE A 292 -11.69 7.35 1.91
C ILE A 292 -11.70 6.07 2.75
N ILE A 293 -10.64 5.27 2.67
CA ILE A 293 -10.51 4.03 3.46
C ILE A 293 -10.47 4.34 4.96
N SER A 294 -9.82 5.44 5.38
CA SER A 294 -9.83 5.87 6.77
C SER A 294 -11.26 6.10 7.27
N LYS A 295 -12.07 6.87 6.54
CA LYS A 295 -13.48 7.09 6.88
C LYS A 295 -14.31 5.82 6.83
N PHE A 296 -14.04 4.96 5.87
CA PHE A 296 -14.73 3.67 5.77
C PHE A 296 -14.41 2.77 6.97
N ASN A 297 -13.13 2.67 7.37
CA ASN A 297 -12.71 1.90 8.55
C ASN A 297 -13.30 2.45 9.85
N GLU A 298 -13.39 3.78 10.00
CA GLU A 298 -14.09 4.40 11.13
C GLU A 298 -15.56 3.95 11.19
N SER A 299 -16.24 3.85 10.04
CA SER A 299 -17.63 3.39 9.97
C SER A 299 -17.82 1.90 10.29
N LEU A 300 -16.78 1.08 10.08
CA LEU A 300 -16.79 -0.34 10.42
C LEU A 300 -16.46 -0.61 11.91
N ALA A 301 -15.83 0.35 12.57
CA ALA A 301 -15.44 0.25 13.97
C ALA A 301 -16.52 0.70 14.96
N LEU A 302 -17.57 1.37 14.46
CA LEU A 302 -18.80 1.77 15.19
C LEU A 302 -19.83 0.65 15.14
#